data_acab70aa31b6b0b2dc2dfb51d6e738e9
#
_entry.id   acab70aa31b6b0b2dc2dfb51d6e738e9
#
_cell.length_a   1.000
_cell.length_b   1.000
_cell.length_c   1.000
_cell.angle_alpha   90.00
_cell.angle_beta   90.00
_cell.angle_gamma   90.00
#
_symmetry.space_group_name_H-M   'P 1'
#
loop_
_entity.id
_entity.type
_entity.pdbx_description
1 polymer ?
#
loop_
_entity_poly.entity_id
_entity_poly.type
_entity_poly.pdbx_seq_one_letter_code
_entity_poly.pdbx_strand_id
1 'polypeptide(L)'
;MKIHIAFSALAVIILAACGNEAVEGASAAAEAAPAETISEPAPVQDLETSNRLATAGAEAEEATSRGLRDLGWEELMPDGEEERLAQLYQEQMAMLYSGAPVSEGSAADQMIQIGTFNIVPELNDLKVRIPGYTVPFDFGADAEITEFLLVPYYGACLHAPPPPPNQTIFVTTDEPIKLKDLAQAVWIEGTLHTQVQTSDLADAAYTIKLDRMTVYEY
;
A
#
# COMPACT_ATOMS: atom_id res chain seq x y z
N MET A 1 9.35 43.57 -46.56
CA MET A 1 10.46 44.37 -46.03
C MET A 1 11.45 43.37 -45.50
N LYS A 2 12.58 43.18 -46.23
CA LYS A 2 13.66 42.21 -45.88
C LYS A 2 14.61 42.86 -44.90
N ILE A 3 14.94 42.16 -43.81
CA ILE A 3 16.12 42.50 -43.00
C ILE A 3 16.86 41.20 -42.75
N HIS A 4 18.03 41.08 -43.37
CA HIS A 4 19.10 40.12 -43.12
C HIS A 4 20.10 40.78 -42.14
N ILE A 5 20.57 40.04 -41.14
CA ILE A 5 21.83 40.22 -40.40
C ILE A 5 22.23 38.84 -39.90
N ALA A 6 23.15 38.17 -40.42
CA ALA A 6 24.59 38.01 -40.57
C ALA A 6 25.34 37.68 -39.23
N PHE A 7 25.82 36.46 -39.20
CA PHE A 7 27.10 35.93 -38.72
C PHE A 7 27.81 36.53 -37.50
N SER A 8 28.17 35.69 -36.51
CA SER A 8 29.59 35.55 -36.13
C SER A 8 29.83 34.25 -35.38
N ALA A 9 30.69 33.42 -35.97
CA ALA A 9 31.33 32.28 -35.37
C ALA A 9 32.52 32.74 -34.52
N LEU A 10 32.70 32.12 -33.33
CA LEU A 10 33.99 32.15 -32.66
C LEU A 10 34.28 30.77 -32.08
N ALA A 11 35.17 30.06 -32.75
CA ALA A 11 35.81 28.85 -32.27
C ALA A 11 37.01 29.23 -31.37
N VAL A 12 37.10 28.63 -30.21
CA VAL A 12 38.36 28.60 -29.46
C VAL A 12 38.65 27.15 -29.09
N ILE A 13 39.68 26.65 -29.76
CA ILE A 13 40.37 25.41 -29.47
C ILE A 13 41.44 25.74 -28.42
N ILE A 14 41.46 25.02 -27.32
CA ILE A 14 42.67 24.94 -26.45
C ILE A 14 42.97 23.46 -26.22
N LEU A 15 44.05 23.03 -26.86
CA LEU A 15 44.81 21.81 -26.55
C LEU A 15 45.78 22.13 -25.39
N ALA A 16 46.03 21.15 -24.58
CA ALA A 16 47.25 20.77 -23.86
C ALA A 16 46.88 20.23 -22.46
N ALA A 17 47.48 19.28 -21.86
CA ALA A 17 48.65 18.45 -22.14
C ALA A 17 48.61 17.29 -21.12
N CYS A 18 49.24 16.19 -21.50
CA CYS A 18 49.56 15.03 -20.66
C CYS A 18 50.36 15.42 -19.40
N GLY A 19 49.99 14.80 -18.28
CA GLY A 19 50.82 14.70 -17.11
C GLY A 19 50.66 13.35 -16.50
N ASN A 20 51.59 12.45 -16.89
CA ASN A 20 51.75 11.12 -16.33
C ASN A 20 52.75 11.24 -15.18
N GLU A 21 52.32 11.10 -13.94
CA GLU A 21 53.24 10.88 -12.83
C GLU A 21 52.91 9.55 -12.16
N ALA A 22 53.81 8.62 -12.41
CA ALA A 22 53.93 7.39 -11.66
C ALA A 22 54.46 7.70 -10.26
N VAL A 23 53.74 7.35 -9.23
CA VAL A 23 54.25 7.27 -7.87
C VAL A 23 54.41 5.81 -7.50
N GLU A 24 55.70 5.51 -7.41
CA GLU A 24 56.30 4.25 -6.98
C GLU A 24 56.02 4.00 -5.49
N GLY A 25 55.60 2.78 -5.19
CA GLY A 25 55.97 1.96 -4.06
C GLY A 25 55.97 2.51 -2.64
N ALA A 26 54.94 2.11 -1.87
CA ALA A 26 55.11 1.83 -0.46
C ALA A 26 54.30 0.56 -0.10
N SER A 27 55.00 -0.56 -0.12
CA SER A 27 54.55 -1.82 0.52
C SER A 27 54.58 -1.60 2.04
N ALA A 28 53.40 -1.33 2.63
CA ALA A 28 53.21 -1.49 4.07
C ALA A 28 52.52 -2.80 4.32
N ALA A 29 53.23 -3.72 4.95
CA ALA A 29 52.73 -4.97 5.49
C ALA A 29 51.56 -4.66 6.44
N ALA A 30 50.35 -5.00 6.06
CA ALA A 30 49.21 -5.02 6.97
C ALA A 30 49.36 -6.23 7.88
N GLU A 31 49.71 -5.93 9.11
CA GLU A 31 49.67 -6.83 10.26
C GLU A 31 48.21 -7.32 10.43
N ALA A 32 48.04 -8.62 10.35
CA ALA A 32 46.74 -9.26 10.53
C ALA A 32 46.26 -9.04 11.96
N ALA A 33 45.22 -8.25 12.12
CA ALA A 33 44.46 -8.18 13.35
C ALA A 33 43.84 -9.56 13.65
N PRO A 34 43.81 -10.00 14.91
CA PRO A 34 43.19 -11.26 15.27
C PRO A 34 41.69 -11.21 14.93
N ALA A 35 41.22 -12.27 14.26
CA ALA A 35 39.80 -12.47 13.99
C ALA A 35 39.02 -12.45 15.32
N GLU A 36 38.26 -11.39 15.53
CA GLU A 36 37.24 -11.40 16.57
C GLU A 36 36.23 -12.50 16.24
N THR A 37 36.19 -13.50 17.11
CA THR A 37 35.19 -14.55 17.10
C THR A 37 33.84 -13.86 17.19
N ILE A 38 33.08 -13.78 16.09
CA ILE A 38 31.70 -13.39 16.11
C ILE A 38 30.98 -14.43 16.93
N SER A 39 30.70 -14.07 18.19
CA SER A 39 29.85 -14.85 19.07
C SER A 39 28.48 -14.87 18.38
N GLU A 40 28.03 -16.05 18.02
CA GLU A 40 26.69 -16.30 17.52
C GLU A 40 25.68 -15.67 18.52
N PRO A 41 24.80 -14.76 18.08
CA PRO A 41 23.84 -14.18 18.99
C PRO A 41 22.99 -15.31 19.55
N ALA A 42 22.97 -15.44 20.86
CA ALA A 42 22.10 -16.37 21.53
C ALA A 42 20.66 -16.16 21.02
N PRO A 43 19.89 -17.24 20.79
CA PRO A 43 18.52 -17.13 20.34
C PRO A 43 17.75 -16.28 21.35
N VAL A 44 17.40 -15.04 20.97
CA VAL A 44 16.42 -14.22 21.68
C VAL A 44 15.07 -14.92 21.46
N GLN A 45 14.80 -15.88 22.33
CA GLN A 45 13.51 -16.55 22.39
C GLN A 45 12.52 -15.59 23.06
N ASP A 46 11.72 -14.87 22.31
CA ASP A 46 10.37 -15.34 21.88
C ASP A 46 9.33 -15.36 23.01
N LEU A 47 9.59 -14.70 24.15
CA LEU A 47 8.56 -14.41 25.13
C LEU A 47 7.58 -13.36 24.58
N GLU A 48 8.07 -12.41 23.77
CA GLU A 48 7.23 -11.41 23.13
C GLU A 48 6.39 -12.01 21.99
N THR A 49 6.96 -12.87 21.16
CA THR A 49 6.23 -13.57 20.10
C THR A 49 5.20 -14.54 20.68
N SER A 50 5.55 -15.28 21.73
CA SER A 50 4.61 -16.17 22.41
C SER A 50 3.48 -15.39 23.08
N ASN A 51 3.76 -14.22 23.64
CA ASN A 51 2.76 -13.38 24.26
C ASN A 51 1.82 -12.75 23.22
N ARG A 52 2.35 -12.31 22.06
CA ARG A 52 1.55 -11.78 20.94
C ARG A 52 0.61 -12.83 20.37
N LEU A 53 1.11 -14.06 20.14
CA LEU A 53 0.28 -15.17 19.66
C LEU A 53 -0.83 -15.53 20.66
N ALA A 54 -0.54 -15.52 21.95
CA ALA A 54 -1.52 -15.77 22.99
C ALA A 54 -2.59 -14.66 23.05
N THR A 55 -2.21 -13.40 22.89
CA THR A 55 -3.12 -12.26 22.83
C THR A 55 -4.00 -12.30 21.60
N ALA A 56 -3.42 -12.54 20.43
CA ALA A 56 -4.18 -12.66 19.16
C ALA A 56 -5.18 -13.84 19.22
N GLY A 57 -4.80 -14.96 19.80
CA GLY A 57 -5.70 -16.09 20.02
C GLY A 57 -6.87 -15.75 20.94
N ALA A 58 -6.62 -15.05 22.04
CA ALA A 58 -7.66 -14.63 22.99
C ALA A 58 -8.65 -13.63 22.35
N GLU A 59 -8.16 -12.70 21.53
CA GLU A 59 -9.00 -11.75 20.81
C GLU A 59 -9.87 -12.43 19.74
N ALA A 60 -9.34 -13.44 19.03
CA ALA A 60 -10.10 -14.23 18.07
C ALA A 60 -11.19 -15.07 18.76
N GLU A 61 -10.90 -15.67 19.92
CA GLU A 61 -11.88 -16.39 20.72
C GLU A 61 -12.99 -15.46 21.23
N GLU A 62 -12.62 -14.24 21.67
CA GLU A 62 -13.60 -13.24 22.10
C GLU A 62 -14.48 -12.80 20.92
N ALA A 63 -13.92 -12.55 19.73
CA ALA A 63 -14.67 -12.23 18.55
C ALA A 63 -15.66 -13.35 18.16
N THR A 64 -15.19 -14.59 18.17
CA THR A 64 -16.03 -15.77 17.90
C THR A 64 -17.16 -15.90 18.92
N SER A 65 -16.89 -15.63 20.21
CA SER A 65 -17.92 -15.66 21.26
C SER A 65 -19.03 -14.62 21.06
N ARG A 66 -18.70 -13.51 20.35
CA ARG A 66 -19.66 -12.47 19.94
C ARG A 66 -20.35 -12.79 18.59
N GLY A 67 -20.09 -13.97 18.01
CA GLY A 67 -20.64 -14.39 16.73
C GLY A 67 -19.99 -13.69 15.52
N LEU A 68 -18.81 -13.14 15.68
CA LEU A 68 -18.02 -12.55 14.60
C LEU A 68 -17.16 -13.63 13.93
N ARG A 69 -17.05 -13.54 12.60
CA ARG A 69 -16.09 -14.31 11.81
C ARG A 69 -14.86 -13.42 11.54
N ASP A 70 -13.69 -13.88 11.94
CA ASP A 70 -12.43 -13.26 11.49
C ASP A 70 -12.31 -13.53 9.99
N LEU A 71 -12.08 -12.46 9.23
CA LEU A 71 -12.04 -12.47 7.78
C LEU A 71 -10.69 -11.96 7.29
N GLY A 72 -10.04 -12.75 6.44
CA GLY A 72 -8.85 -12.33 5.70
C GLY A 72 -9.23 -11.61 4.40
N TRP A 73 -8.34 -10.76 3.91
CA TRP A 73 -8.56 -10.06 2.65
C TRP A 73 -8.64 -11.00 1.45
N GLU A 74 -7.92 -12.12 1.50
CA GLU A 74 -7.95 -13.18 0.49
C GLU A 74 -9.34 -13.84 0.38
N GLU A 75 -10.09 -13.90 1.46
CA GLU A 75 -11.42 -14.50 1.49
C GLU A 75 -12.50 -13.64 0.80
N LEU A 76 -12.20 -12.37 0.51
CA LEU A 76 -13.06 -11.48 -0.27
C LEU A 76 -13.00 -11.78 -1.77
N MET A 77 -12.03 -12.55 -2.22
CA MET A 77 -11.84 -12.90 -3.62
C MET A 77 -12.43 -14.27 -3.93
N PRO A 78 -13.25 -14.39 -4.99
CA PRO A 78 -13.67 -15.70 -5.50
C PRO A 78 -12.47 -16.52 -6.01
N ASP A 79 -12.65 -17.83 -6.10
CA ASP A 79 -11.66 -18.73 -6.68
C ASP A 79 -11.21 -18.27 -8.08
N GLY A 80 -9.89 -18.23 -8.30
CA GLY A 80 -9.29 -17.82 -9.58
C GLY A 80 -9.23 -16.30 -9.81
N GLU A 81 -9.64 -15.51 -8.84
CA GLU A 81 -9.61 -14.05 -8.98
C GLU A 81 -8.19 -13.47 -8.90
N GLU A 82 -7.31 -14.10 -8.13
CA GLU A 82 -5.91 -13.68 -8.02
C GLU A 82 -5.20 -13.77 -9.38
N GLU A 83 -5.38 -14.87 -10.11
CA GLU A 83 -4.82 -15.04 -11.46
C GLU A 83 -5.42 -14.03 -12.44
N ARG A 84 -6.71 -13.73 -12.31
CA ARG A 84 -7.39 -12.71 -13.13
C ARG A 84 -6.81 -11.33 -12.87
N LEU A 85 -6.62 -10.96 -11.61
CA LEU A 85 -6.00 -9.69 -11.24
C LEU A 85 -4.57 -9.59 -11.77
N ALA A 86 -3.78 -10.65 -11.65
CA ALA A 86 -2.43 -10.70 -12.19
C ALA A 86 -2.41 -10.46 -13.71
N GLN A 87 -3.37 -11.01 -14.46
CA GLN A 87 -3.51 -10.76 -15.90
C GLN A 87 -3.86 -9.29 -16.19
N LEU A 88 -4.82 -8.71 -15.48
CA LEU A 88 -5.20 -7.30 -15.64
C LEU A 88 -4.02 -6.35 -15.37
N TYR A 89 -3.22 -6.62 -14.33
CA TYR A 89 -2.01 -5.85 -14.05
C TYR A 89 -0.97 -5.98 -15.17
N GLN A 90 -0.76 -7.19 -15.71
CA GLN A 90 0.15 -7.40 -16.85
C GLN A 90 -0.30 -6.66 -18.10
N GLU A 91 -1.59 -6.70 -18.42
CA GLU A 91 -2.17 -5.97 -19.55
C GLU A 91 -1.99 -4.46 -19.40
N GLN A 92 -2.27 -3.93 -18.21
CA GLN A 92 -2.08 -2.51 -17.92
C GLN A 92 -0.61 -2.09 -18.03
N MET A 93 0.30 -2.88 -17.49
CA MET A 93 1.74 -2.63 -17.60
C MET A 93 2.20 -2.69 -19.08
N ALA A 94 1.71 -3.65 -19.86
CA ALA A 94 2.03 -3.74 -21.30
C ALA A 94 1.55 -2.49 -22.07
N MET A 95 0.37 -1.95 -21.72
CA MET A 95 -0.12 -0.69 -22.30
C MET A 95 0.80 0.48 -21.97
N LEU A 96 1.22 0.63 -20.72
CA LEU A 96 2.13 1.69 -20.29
C LEU A 96 3.50 1.62 -21.01
N TYR A 97 4.03 0.41 -21.21
CA TYR A 97 5.30 0.21 -21.91
C TYR A 97 5.17 0.21 -23.45
N SER A 98 3.96 0.27 -24.02
CA SER A 98 3.76 0.30 -25.48
C SER A 98 4.25 1.58 -26.15
N GLY A 99 4.68 2.58 -25.37
CA GLY A 99 5.23 3.84 -25.89
C GLY A 99 4.19 4.80 -26.45
N ALA A 100 2.91 4.58 -26.17
CA ALA A 100 1.88 5.57 -26.48
C ALA A 100 2.21 6.89 -25.70
N PRO A 101 2.22 8.05 -26.40
CA PRO A 101 2.51 9.30 -25.72
C PRO A 101 1.40 9.60 -24.70
N VAL A 102 1.77 9.67 -23.43
CA VAL A 102 0.89 10.11 -22.35
C VAL A 102 1.04 11.62 -22.23
N SER A 103 -0.02 12.36 -22.49
CA SER A 103 -0.01 13.82 -22.31
C SER A 103 -0.13 14.12 -20.82
N GLU A 104 0.73 15.00 -20.30
CA GLU A 104 0.61 15.53 -18.94
C GLU A 104 -0.77 16.20 -18.75
N GLY A 105 -1.42 15.95 -17.61
CA GLY A 105 -2.79 16.41 -17.33
C GLY A 105 -3.88 15.56 -17.98
N SER A 106 -3.54 14.39 -18.52
CA SER A 106 -4.51 13.43 -19.05
C SER A 106 -5.06 12.52 -17.92
N ALA A 107 -6.10 11.74 -18.25
CA ALA A 107 -6.62 10.73 -17.33
C ALA A 107 -5.56 9.68 -16.89
N ALA A 108 -4.42 9.61 -17.58
CA ALA A 108 -3.31 8.73 -17.21
C ALA A 108 -2.52 9.24 -15.99
N ASP A 109 -2.69 10.50 -15.59
CA ASP A 109 -2.11 11.04 -14.36
C ASP A 109 -2.94 10.66 -13.12
N GLN A 110 -4.16 10.14 -13.32
CA GLN A 110 -4.97 9.62 -12.23
C GLN A 110 -4.55 8.19 -11.92
N MET A 111 -4.44 7.87 -10.63
CA MET A 111 -4.20 6.51 -10.18
C MET A 111 -5.41 5.64 -10.55
N ILE A 112 -5.21 4.74 -11.53
CA ILE A 112 -6.28 3.86 -12.03
C ILE A 112 -6.45 2.71 -11.05
N GLN A 113 -7.68 2.49 -10.59
CA GLN A 113 -8.04 1.29 -9.86
C GLN A 113 -8.15 0.11 -10.82
N ILE A 114 -7.25 -0.86 -10.70
CA ILE A 114 -7.22 -2.07 -11.52
C ILE A 114 -7.88 -3.19 -10.74
N GLY A 115 -8.90 -3.82 -11.31
CA GLY A 115 -9.53 -4.96 -10.66
C GLY A 115 -10.93 -5.24 -11.16
N THR A 116 -11.63 -6.07 -10.41
CA THR A 116 -13.00 -6.50 -10.72
C THR A 116 -13.91 -6.28 -9.52
N PHE A 117 -15.22 -6.34 -9.77
CA PHE A 117 -16.25 -6.34 -8.75
C PHE A 117 -16.74 -7.77 -8.42
N ASN A 118 -15.96 -8.78 -8.78
CA ASN A 118 -16.29 -10.15 -8.44
C ASN A 118 -16.23 -10.33 -6.91
N ILE A 119 -17.27 -10.91 -6.36
CA ILE A 119 -17.47 -11.05 -4.92
C ILE A 119 -17.72 -12.51 -4.54
N VAL A 120 -17.61 -12.80 -3.26
CA VAL A 120 -18.02 -14.06 -2.63
C VAL A 120 -19.41 -13.85 -2.03
N PRO A 121 -20.49 -14.33 -2.69
CA PRO A 121 -21.87 -14.04 -2.28
C PRO A 121 -22.22 -14.53 -0.88
N GLU A 122 -21.56 -15.60 -0.42
CA GLU A 122 -21.77 -16.24 0.88
C GLU A 122 -21.36 -15.34 2.06
N LEU A 123 -20.60 -14.28 1.79
CA LEU A 123 -20.19 -13.30 2.80
C LEU A 123 -21.27 -12.27 3.10
N ASN A 124 -22.33 -12.20 2.27
CA ASN A 124 -23.39 -11.21 2.48
C ASN A 124 -24.11 -11.41 3.81
N ASP A 125 -24.36 -10.32 4.51
CA ASP A 125 -25.05 -10.23 5.81
C ASP A 125 -24.32 -10.96 6.96
N LEU A 126 -23.04 -11.29 6.79
CA LEU A 126 -22.25 -11.87 7.88
C LEU A 126 -21.74 -10.80 8.83
N LYS A 127 -21.73 -11.14 10.11
CA LYS A 127 -21.00 -10.39 11.14
C LYS A 127 -19.53 -10.79 11.07
N VAL A 128 -18.69 -9.83 10.73
CA VAL A 128 -17.26 -10.05 10.48
C VAL A 128 -16.38 -9.13 11.32
N ARG A 129 -15.12 -9.55 11.45
CA ARG A 129 -14.01 -8.76 11.94
C ARG A 129 -12.89 -8.84 10.92
N ILE A 130 -12.42 -7.70 10.43
CA ILE A 130 -11.38 -7.61 9.41
C ILE A 130 -10.36 -6.52 9.76
N PRO A 131 -9.05 -6.78 9.64
CA PRO A 131 -8.03 -5.75 9.89
C PRO A 131 -7.76 -4.93 8.64
N GLY A 132 -7.39 -3.66 8.79
CA GLY A 132 -7.01 -2.83 7.64
C GLY A 132 -6.62 -1.42 8.03
N TYR A 133 -6.40 -0.60 7.01
CA TYR A 133 -6.09 0.82 7.13
C TYR A 133 -7.27 1.66 6.68
N THR A 134 -7.50 2.75 7.38
CA THR A 134 -8.62 3.65 7.10
C THR A 134 -8.22 4.76 6.14
N VAL A 135 -9.05 5.03 5.14
CA VAL A 135 -8.89 6.14 4.20
C VAL A 135 -10.17 6.98 4.25
N PRO A 136 -10.20 8.06 5.03
CA PRO A 136 -11.37 8.93 5.12
C PRO A 136 -11.51 9.79 3.87
N PHE A 137 -12.73 10.21 3.56
CA PHE A 137 -13.00 11.15 2.46
C PHE A 137 -12.75 12.60 2.87
N ASP A 138 -12.75 12.91 4.16
CA ASP A 138 -12.41 14.22 4.72
C ASP A 138 -11.21 14.10 5.67
N PHE A 139 -10.20 14.95 5.46
CA PHE A 139 -8.94 14.96 6.19
C PHE A 139 -8.80 16.16 7.14
N GLY A 140 -9.88 16.86 7.44
CA GLY A 140 -9.89 17.97 8.41
C GLY A 140 -9.39 17.50 9.78
N ALA A 141 -8.58 18.32 10.48
CA ALA A 141 -8.00 17.97 11.78
C ALA A 141 -9.06 17.62 12.87
N ASP A 142 -10.26 18.16 12.72
CA ASP A 142 -11.42 17.92 13.60
C ASP A 142 -12.53 17.15 12.89
N ALA A 143 -12.24 16.55 11.72
CA ALA A 143 -13.24 15.85 10.92
C ALA A 143 -13.85 14.71 11.73
N GLU A 144 -15.16 14.79 11.88
CA GLU A 144 -15.98 13.69 12.36
C GLU A 144 -16.50 12.96 11.13
N ILE A 145 -16.04 11.75 10.91
CA ILE A 145 -16.36 10.98 9.71
C ILE A 145 -17.43 9.94 10.00
N THR A 146 -18.33 9.78 9.04
CA THR A 146 -19.37 8.74 9.05
C THR A 146 -19.13 7.70 7.95
N GLU A 147 -18.20 7.99 7.05
CA GLU A 147 -17.87 7.15 5.89
C GLU A 147 -16.37 7.16 5.63
N PHE A 148 -15.81 6.01 5.30
CA PHE A 148 -14.41 5.86 4.93
C PHE A 148 -14.18 4.55 4.15
N LEU A 149 -13.05 4.45 3.46
CA LEU A 149 -12.61 3.18 2.87
C LEU A 149 -11.73 2.43 3.85
N LEU A 150 -11.90 1.12 3.91
CA LEU A 150 -10.96 0.19 4.54
C LEU A 150 -10.18 -0.54 3.45
N VAL A 151 -8.86 -0.56 3.59
CA VAL A 151 -7.93 -1.11 2.59
C VAL A 151 -6.88 -2.00 3.26
N PRO A 152 -6.28 -2.97 2.50
CA PRO A 152 -5.38 -3.97 3.08
C PRO A 152 -3.98 -3.45 3.44
N TYR A 153 -3.56 -2.31 2.89
CA TYR A 153 -2.22 -1.77 3.12
C TYR A 153 -2.22 -0.25 3.29
N TYR A 154 -1.25 0.23 4.05
CA TYR A 154 -1.07 1.65 4.32
C TYR A 154 -0.70 2.43 3.05
N GLY A 155 -1.28 3.62 2.91
CA GLY A 155 -0.99 4.54 1.81
C GLY A 155 -1.78 4.27 0.53
N ALA A 156 -2.59 3.23 0.46
CA ALA A 156 -3.52 2.99 -0.65
C ALA A 156 -4.45 4.20 -0.85
N CYS A 157 -4.82 4.49 -2.10
CA CYS A 157 -5.65 5.60 -2.53
C CYS A 157 -5.06 7.01 -2.32
N LEU A 158 -3.97 7.14 -1.55
CA LEU A 158 -3.33 8.43 -1.24
C LEU A 158 -1.94 8.57 -1.87
N HIS A 159 -1.12 7.52 -1.75
CA HIS A 159 0.28 7.51 -2.21
C HIS A 159 0.57 6.33 -3.14
N ALA A 160 -0.34 5.38 -3.21
CA ALA A 160 -0.31 4.22 -4.08
C ALA A 160 -1.67 4.07 -4.78
N PRO A 161 -1.72 3.39 -5.95
CA PRO A 161 -2.99 3.10 -6.60
C PRO A 161 -3.97 2.41 -5.66
N PRO A 162 -5.28 2.66 -5.83
CA PRO A 162 -6.29 1.97 -5.06
C PRO A 162 -6.18 0.44 -5.23
N PRO A 163 -6.47 -0.34 -4.18
CA PRO A 163 -6.63 -1.78 -4.32
C PRO A 163 -7.77 -2.10 -5.28
N PRO A 164 -7.86 -3.33 -5.81
CA PRO A 164 -9.02 -3.78 -6.58
C PRO A 164 -10.35 -3.50 -5.85
N PRO A 165 -11.46 -3.29 -6.55
CA PRO A 165 -12.76 -3.07 -5.90
C PRO A 165 -13.14 -4.15 -4.90
N ASN A 166 -12.83 -5.43 -5.18
CA ASN A 166 -13.06 -6.55 -4.27
C ASN A 166 -12.02 -6.68 -3.15
N GLN A 167 -11.05 -5.78 -3.09
CA GLN A 167 -10.08 -5.58 -2.01
C GLN A 167 -10.22 -4.18 -1.40
N THR A 168 -11.38 -3.56 -1.56
CA THR A 168 -11.74 -2.26 -0.98
C THR A 168 -13.13 -2.41 -0.35
N ILE A 169 -13.28 -1.95 0.88
CA ILE A 169 -14.54 -2.00 1.63
C ILE A 169 -14.97 -0.58 1.96
N PHE A 170 -16.20 -0.22 1.61
CA PHE A 170 -16.81 1.04 2.01
C PHE A 170 -17.46 0.87 3.39
N VAL A 171 -17.00 1.62 4.38
CA VAL A 171 -17.48 1.52 5.75
C VAL A 171 -18.35 2.71 6.09
N THR A 172 -19.53 2.43 6.67
CA THR A 172 -20.43 3.45 7.18
C THR A 172 -20.65 3.29 8.68
N THR A 173 -20.86 4.40 9.39
CA THR A 173 -21.20 4.39 10.81
C THR A 173 -22.34 5.36 11.11
N ASP A 174 -23.21 4.97 12.04
CA ASP A 174 -24.32 5.85 12.49
C ASP A 174 -23.81 6.95 13.44
N GLU A 175 -22.72 6.68 14.17
CA GLU A 175 -22.10 7.62 15.08
C GLU A 175 -20.79 8.15 14.47
N PRO A 176 -20.61 9.48 14.36
CA PRO A 176 -19.37 10.03 13.84
C PRO A 176 -18.16 9.61 14.66
N ILE A 177 -17.09 9.22 13.98
CA ILE A 177 -15.82 8.82 14.60
C ILE A 177 -14.70 9.78 14.22
N LYS A 178 -13.68 9.88 15.07
CA LYS A 178 -12.45 10.61 14.78
C LYS A 178 -11.30 9.63 14.59
N LEU A 179 -10.68 9.70 13.42
CA LEU A 179 -9.47 8.94 13.15
C LEU A 179 -8.26 9.71 13.69
N LYS A 180 -7.53 9.10 14.62
CA LYS A 180 -6.39 9.75 15.27
C LYS A 180 -5.09 9.59 14.46
N ASP A 181 -4.93 8.45 13.83
CA ASP A 181 -3.73 8.09 13.07
C ASP A 181 -4.12 7.17 11.90
N LEU A 182 -3.90 7.65 10.68
CA LEU A 182 -4.18 6.89 9.45
C LEU A 182 -3.13 5.82 9.18
N ALA A 183 -1.94 5.93 9.77
CA ALA A 183 -0.90 4.91 9.66
C ALA A 183 -1.12 3.72 10.61
N GLN A 184 -2.05 3.86 11.57
CA GLN A 184 -2.40 2.80 12.50
C GLN A 184 -3.41 1.86 11.86
N ALA A 185 -3.05 0.58 11.76
CA ALA A 185 -4.00 -0.46 11.39
C ALA A 185 -5.08 -0.61 12.46
N VAL A 186 -6.29 -0.95 12.03
CA VAL A 186 -7.45 -1.12 12.91
C VAL A 186 -8.16 -2.42 12.62
N TRP A 187 -8.84 -2.95 13.62
CA TRP A 187 -9.88 -3.94 13.45
C TRP A 187 -11.22 -3.24 13.23
N ILE A 188 -11.92 -3.65 12.18
CA ILE A 188 -13.29 -3.23 11.89
C ILE A 188 -14.20 -4.42 12.16
N GLU A 189 -15.20 -4.22 13.01
CA GLU A 189 -16.24 -5.18 13.33
C GLU A 189 -17.58 -4.64 12.83
N GLY A 190 -18.34 -5.45 12.11
CA GLY A 190 -19.63 -5.02 11.58
C GLY A 190 -20.31 -6.05 10.72
N THR A 191 -21.40 -5.64 10.06
CA THR A 191 -22.09 -6.47 9.08
C THR A 191 -21.56 -6.19 7.69
N LEU A 192 -21.02 -7.22 7.03
CA LEU A 192 -20.54 -7.16 5.66
C LEU A 192 -21.70 -7.37 4.68
N HIS A 193 -21.76 -6.52 3.66
CA HIS A 193 -22.71 -6.66 2.55
C HIS A 193 -21.96 -6.69 1.21
N THR A 194 -22.44 -7.53 0.30
CA THR A 194 -21.94 -7.62 -1.09
C THR A 194 -22.60 -6.53 -1.94
N GLN A 195 -22.39 -5.29 -1.56
CA GLN A 195 -22.96 -4.12 -2.22
C GLN A 195 -21.85 -3.24 -2.78
N VAL A 196 -21.95 -2.90 -4.07
CA VAL A 196 -21.03 -1.99 -4.73
C VAL A 196 -21.29 -0.55 -4.26
N GLN A 197 -20.22 0.15 -3.93
CA GLN A 197 -20.23 1.57 -3.62
C GLN A 197 -19.13 2.28 -4.42
N THR A 198 -19.50 3.32 -5.16
CA THR A 198 -18.55 4.14 -5.90
C THR A 198 -18.16 5.38 -5.11
N SER A 199 -16.93 5.82 -5.25
CA SER A 199 -16.44 7.04 -4.62
C SER A 199 -15.35 7.72 -5.45
N ASP A 200 -15.02 8.97 -5.11
CA ASP A 200 -13.97 9.74 -5.79
C ASP A 200 -12.55 9.19 -5.54
N LEU A 201 -12.34 8.40 -4.48
CA LEU A 201 -11.04 7.83 -4.14
C LEU A 201 -10.86 6.43 -4.72
N ALA A 202 -11.87 5.57 -4.58
CA ALA A 202 -11.87 4.21 -5.10
C ALA A 202 -13.28 3.62 -5.02
N ASP A 203 -13.56 2.68 -5.93
CA ASP A 203 -14.77 1.86 -5.89
C ASP A 203 -14.58 0.68 -4.94
N ALA A 204 -15.64 0.29 -4.26
CA ALA A 204 -15.67 -0.85 -3.35
C ALA A 204 -16.73 -1.86 -3.81
N ALA A 205 -16.39 -3.16 -3.80
CA ALA A 205 -17.34 -4.23 -4.09
C ALA A 205 -18.10 -4.69 -2.84
N TYR A 206 -17.62 -4.29 -1.67
CA TYR A 206 -18.19 -4.62 -0.37
C TYR A 206 -18.46 -3.37 0.45
N THR A 207 -19.47 -3.45 1.31
CA THR A 207 -19.73 -2.44 2.32
C THR A 207 -19.79 -3.06 3.72
N ILE A 208 -19.40 -2.31 4.75
CA ILE A 208 -19.59 -2.71 6.14
C ILE A 208 -20.36 -1.61 6.86
N LYS A 209 -21.43 -2.00 7.56
CA LYS A 209 -22.01 -1.17 8.60
C LYS A 209 -21.24 -1.42 9.89
N LEU A 210 -20.53 -0.38 10.35
CA LEU A 210 -19.63 -0.45 11.50
C LEU A 210 -20.41 -0.64 12.81
N ASP A 211 -20.02 -1.64 13.58
CA ASP A 211 -20.45 -1.82 14.97
C ASP A 211 -19.35 -1.35 15.94
N ARG A 212 -18.07 -1.64 15.62
CA ARG A 212 -16.93 -1.33 16.48
C ARG A 212 -15.64 -1.19 15.67
N MET A 213 -14.77 -0.29 16.12
CA MET A 213 -13.40 -0.14 15.63
C MET A 213 -12.41 -0.17 16.81
N THR A 214 -11.34 -0.95 16.69
CA THR A 214 -10.26 -1.02 17.67
C THR A 214 -8.91 -0.99 16.97
N VAL A 215 -7.87 -0.58 17.71
CA VAL A 215 -6.49 -0.60 17.20
C VAL A 215 -6.07 -2.05 16.95
N TYR A 216 -5.41 -2.29 15.81
CA TYR A 216 -4.76 -3.55 15.52
C TYR A 216 -3.35 -3.51 16.12
N GLU A 217 -3.04 -4.43 17.02
CA GLU A 217 -1.72 -4.56 17.61
C GLU A 217 -0.95 -5.70 16.89
N TYR A 218 0.25 -5.37 16.41
CA TYR A 218 1.12 -6.31 15.68
C TYR A 218 1.84 -7.27 16.62
#